data_cd1e01a569181ff8d29d906b7c01966c
#
_entry.id   cd1e01a569181ff8d29d906b7c01966c
#
_cell.length_a   1.000
_cell.length_b   1.000
_cell.length_c   1.000
_cell.angle_alpha   90.00
_cell.angle_beta   90.00
_cell.angle_gamma   90.00
#
_symmetry.space_group_name_H-M   'P 1'
#
loop_
_entity.id
_entity.type
_entity.pdbx_description
1 polymer ?
#
loop_
_entity_poly.entity_id
_entity_poly.type
_entity_poly.pdbx_seq_one_letter_code
_entity_poly.pdbx_strand_id
1 'polypeptide(L)'
;HLSMEQCSSEKTARYKAAIAKRLLQTPVEQSLLEHNTTLVDLTGGFGVDFSFLSSLFDSATYVEQQPHLCELARHNFQTLKLGNVRVENGNGIDCLQQMSHSTMIYLDPARRDEHGRKTYSIKDCTPNVTQYIDNLLLKCDYLLLKLSPMLDWHEAVDELKGVIEVHIV
;
A
#
# COMPACT_ATOMS: atom_id res chain seq x y z
N HIS A 1 7.02 -2.74 20.71
CA HIS A 1 6.64 -3.66 19.62
C HIS A 1 7.31 -3.20 18.34
N LEU A 2 8.08 -4.08 17.70
CA LEU A 2 8.91 -3.79 16.51
C LEU A 2 8.11 -3.21 15.35
N SER A 3 6.89 -3.71 15.15
CA SER A 3 5.98 -3.23 14.09
C SER A 3 5.55 -1.78 14.28
N MET A 4 5.46 -1.29 15.52
CA MET A 4 5.11 0.12 15.80
C MET A 4 6.23 1.09 15.42
N GLU A 5 7.50 0.65 15.51
CA GLU A 5 8.65 1.47 15.13
C GLU A 5 8.77 1.66 13.60
N GLN A 6 8.08 0.80 12.83
CA GLN A 6 8.09 0.80 11.37
C GLN A 6 6.86 1.45 10.75
N CYS A 7 5.83 1.77 11.55
CA CYS A 7 4.65 2.44 11.01
C CYS A 7 4.97 3.91 10.65
N SER A 8 4.23 4.44 9.69
CA SER A 8 4.35 5.83 9.27
C SER A 8 4.00 6.79 10.39
N SER A 9 4.71 7.91 10.46
CA SER A 9 4.24 9.06 11.23
C SER A 9 3.00 9.67 10.55
N GLU A 10 2.21 10.44 11.30
CA GLU A 10 1.09 11.19 10.72
C GLU A 10 1.54 12.07 9.54
N LYS A 11 2.69 12.73 9.67
CA LYS A 11 3.26 13.59 8.61
C LYS A 11 3.49 12.82 7.32
N THR A 12 4.14 11.65 7.40
CA THR A 12 4.45 10.84 6.22
C THR A 12 3.19 10.19 5.63
N ALA A 13 2.20 9.83 6.45
CA ALA A 13 0.91 9.33 5.97
C ALA A 13 0.13 10.42 5.22
N ARG A 14 0.06 11.65 5.76
CA ARG A 14 -0.55 12.80 5.08
C ARG A 14 0.15 13.15 3.78
N TYR A 15 1.47 13.06 3.74
CA TYR A 15 2.24 13.29 2.51
C TYR A 15 1.87 12.29 1.41
N LYS A 16 1.81 10.99 1.73
CA LYS A 16 1.37 9.96 0.79
C LYS A 16 -0.07 10.19 0.31
N ALA A 17 -0.96 10.56 1.21
CA ALA A 17 -2.33 10.92 0.84
C ALA A 17 -2.39 12.13 -0.10
N ALA A 18 -1.52 13.13 0.09
CA ALA A 18 -1.45 14.28 -0.83
C ALA A 18 -0.96 13.87 -2.23
N ILE A 19 0.01 12.95 -2.33
CA ILE A 19 0.44 12.38 -3.62
C ILE A 19 -0.72 11.64 -4.28
N ALA A 20 -1.38 10.72 -3.57
CA ALA A 20 -2.51 9.98 -4.08
C ALA A 20 -3.62 10.91 -4.58
N LYS A 21 -3.98 11.93 -3.79
CA LYS A 21 -4.97 12.94 -4.19
C LYS A 21 -4.58 13.67 -5.48
N ARG A 22 -3.31 14.05 -5.64
CA ARG A 22 -2.82 14.71 -6.84
C ARG A 22 -2.94 13.80 -8.07
N LEU A 23 -2.57 12.53 -7.94
CA LEU A 23 -2.69 11.54 -9.02
C LEU A 23 -4.14 11.35 -9.46
N LEU A 24 -5.08 11.23 -8.52
CA LEU A 24 -6.51 11.09 -8.81
C LEU A 24 -7.15 12.34 -9.44
N GLN A 25 -6.49 13.49 -9.41
CA GLN A 25 -7.00 14.75 -9.96
C GLN A 25 -6.44 15.08 -11.35
N THR A 26 -5.65 14.19 -11.96
CA THR A 26 -5.13 14.47 -13.32
C THR A 26 -6.24 14.44 -14.37
N PRO A 27 -6.22 15.34 -15.37
CA PRO A 27 -7.31 15.47 -16.36
C PRO A 27 -7.56 14.22 -17.20
N VAL A 28 -6.52 13.38 -17.39
CA VAL A 28 -6.64 12.12 -18.14
C VAL A 28 -7.57 11.15 -17.41
N GLU A 29 -7.62 11.22 -16.09
CA GLU A 29 -8.41 10.33 -15.25
C GLU A 29 -9.81 10.82 -14.96
N GLN A 30 -10.02 12.14 -14.92
CA GLN A 30 -11.37 12.69 -14.76
C GLN A 30 -12.32 12.23 -15.89
N SER A 31 -11.80 11.93 -17.07
CA SER A 31 -12.61 11.37 -18.17
C SER A 31 -12.82 9.85 -18.05
N LEU A 32 -12.01 9.16 -17.25
CA LEU A 32 -12.13 7.71 -16.97
C LEU A 32 -12.86 7.41 -15.65
N LEU A 33 -12.97 8.40 -14.76
CA LEU A 33 -13.61 8.32 -13.45
C LEU A 33 -15.15 8.40 -13.48
N GLU A 34 -15.80 7.97 -14.54
CA GLU A 34 -17.22 7.59 -14.47
C GLU A 34 -17.43 6.32 -13.61
N HIS A 35 -16.35 5.73 -13.09
CA HIS A 35 -16.38 4.51 -12.28
C HIS A 35 -15.88 4.79 -10.86
N ASN A 36 -16.46 4.10 -9.89
CA ASN A 36 -16.07 4.17 -8.48
C ASN A 36 -14.57 3.91 -8.29
N THR A 37 -13.88 4.85 -7.65
CA THR A 37 -12.45 4.74 -7.33
C THR A 37 -12.23 3.74 -6.20
N THR A 38 -11.20 2.90 -6.34
CA THR A 38 -10.91 1.83 -5.39
C THR A 38 -9.46 1.85 -4.93
N LEU A 39 -9.25 1.58 -3.63
CA LEU A 39 -7.94 1.37 -3.02
C LEU A 39 -7.85 -0.05 -2.47
N VAL A 40 -6.72 -0.71 -2.70
CA VAL A 40 -6.38 -1.96 -2.00
C VAL A 40 -5.01 -1.83 -1.35
N ASP A 41 -4.96 -1.96 -0.02
CA ASP A 41 -3.71 -2.10 0.73
C ASP A 41 -3.45 -3.59 0.97
N LEU A 42 -2.38 -4.12 0.37
CA LEU A 42 -2.01 -5.53 0.44
C LEU A 42 -1.10 -5.86 1.65
N THR A 43 -0.73 -4.87 2.45
CA THR A 43 0.22 -5.00 3.57
C THR A 43 -0.23 -4.26 4.82
N GLY A 44 -1.49 -4.27 5.12
CA GLY A 44 -2.24 -3.46 6.09
C GLY A 44 -1.52 -2.99 7.36
N GLY A 45 -0.88 -3.90 8.11
CA GLY A 45 -0.15 -3.58 9.34
C GLY A 45 -1.02 -2.88 10.38
N PHE A 46 -0.56 -1.76 10.93
CA PHE A 46 -1.35 -0.92 11.86
C PHE A 46 -2.41 -0.05 11.18
N GLY A 47 -2.45 -0.01 9.84
CA GLY A 47 -3.45 0.75 9.08
C GLY A 47 -3.28 2.27 9.13
N VAL A 48 -2.11 2.79 9.53
CA VAL A 48 -1.88 4.24 9.61
C VAL A 48 -1.99 4.88 8.23
N ASP A 49 -1.20 4.43 7.26
CA ASP A 49 -1.25 4.96 5.90
C ASP A 49 -2.61 4.74 5.25
N PHE A 50 -3.17 3.54 5.42
CA PHE A 50 -4.48 3.19 4.91
C PHE A 50 -5.58 4.13 5.42
N SER A 51 -5.56 4.52 6.69
CA SER A 51 -6.58 5.42 7.26
C SER A 51 -6.61 6.80 6.61
N PHE A 52 -5.45 7.31 6.15
CA PHE A 52 -5.38 8.58 5.42
C PHE A 52 -5.69 8.43 3.93
N LEU A 53 -5.26 7.32 3.32
CA LEU A 53 -5.50 7.05 1.91
C LEU A 53 -6.97 6.73 1.63
N SER A 54 -7.60 5.89 2.45
CA SER A 54 -8.96 5.36 2.22
C SER A 54 -10.02 6.43 2.01
N SER A 55 -9.87 7.60 2.67
CA SER A 55 -10.81 8.71 2.53
C SER A 55 -10.82 9.39 1.15
N LEU A 56 -9.86 9.06 0.29
CA LEU A 56 -9.75 9.61 -1.07
C LEU A 56 -10.47 8.77 -2.12
N PHE A 57 -10.96 7.58 -1.74
CA PHE A 57 -11.55 6.60 -2.65
C PHE A 57 -13.01 6.31 -2.25
N ASP A 58 -13.82 5.88 -3.21
CA ASP A 58 -15.21 5.49 -2.96
C ASP A 58 -15.29 4.20 -2.15
N SER A 59 -14.32 3.29 -2.34
CA SER A 59 -14.17 2.09 -1.51
C SER A 59 -12.71 1.72 -1.31
N ALA A 60 -12.40 1.14 -0.16
CA ALA A 60 -11.04 0.76 0.21
C ALA A 60 -11.02 -0.60 0.92
N THR A 61 -10.12 -1.47 0.49
CA THR A 61 -9.89 -2.79 1.09
C THR A 61 -8.53 -2.83 1.76
N TYR A 62 -8.53 -3.16 3.05
CA TYR A 62 -7.35 -3.39 3.87
C TYR A 62 -7.14 -4.88 4.02
N VAL A 63 -5.96 -5.40 3.64
CA VAL A 63 -5.60 -6.82 3.74
C VAL A 63 -4.44 -6.99 4.70
N GLU A 64 -4.61 -7.86 5.70
CA GLU A 64 -3.60 -8.15 6.71
C GLU A 64 -3.67 -9.62 7.12
N GLN A 65 -2.52 -10.29 7.16
CA GLN A 65 -2.45 -11.71 7.48
C GLN A 65 -2.57 -12.03 8.98
N GLN A 66 -2.25 -11.07 9.86
CA GLN A 66 -2.30 -11.24 11.30
C GLN A 66 -3.70 -10.92 11.85
N PRO A 67 -4.47 -11.91 12.36
CA PRO A 67 -5.84 -11.68 12.80
C PRO A 67 -6.00 -10.58 13.84
N HIS A 68 -5.05 -10.49 14.80
CA HIS A 68 -5.10 -9.49 15.85
C HIS A 68 -4.92 -8.05 15.33
N LEU A 69 -4.15 -7.84 14.23
CA LEU A 69 -4.05 -6.54 13.58
C LEU A 69 -5.33 -6.21 12.80
N CYS A 70 -5.98 -7.20 12.21
CA CYS A 70 -7.29 -7.01 11.58
C CYS A 70 -8.35 -6.56 12.60
N GLU A 71 -8.36 -7.15 13.80
CA GLU A 71 -9.28 -6.75 14.88
C GLU A 71 -9.02 -5.31 15.33
N LEU A 72 -7.74 -4.97 15.55
CA LEU A 72 -7.32 -3.63 15.89
C LEU A 72 -7.71 -2.61 14.80
N ALA A 73 -7.45 -2.96 13.53
CA ALA A 73 -7.80 -2.12 12.40
C ALA A 73 -9.30 -1.86 12.31
N ARG A 74 -10.16 -2.89 12.46
CA ARG A 74 -11.62 -2.73 12.48
C ARG A 74 -12.06 -1.75 13.56
N HIS A 75 -11.54 -1.91 14.79
CA HIS A 75 -11.85 -1.00 15.90
C HIS A 75 -11.44 0.44 15.58
N ASN A 76 -10.20 0.62 15.09
CA ASN A 76 -9.67 1.94 14.76
C ASN A 76 -10.45 2.61 13.63
N PHE A 77 -10.75 1.90 12.55
CA PHE A 77 -11.48 2.44 11.40
C PHE A 77 -12.93 2.81 11.77
N GLN A 78 -13.58 2.05 12.65
CA GLN A 78 -14.87 2.43 13.21
C GLN A 78 -14.78 3.72 14.04
N THR A 79 -13.77 3.83 14.91
CA THR A 79 -13.52 5.02 15.72
C THR A 79 -13.25 6.26 14.86
N LEU A 80 -12.51 6.08 13.76
CA LEU A 80 -12.23 7.12 12.76
C LEU A 80 -13.41 7.38 11.81
N LYS A 81 -14.51 6.62 11.94
CA LYS A 81 -15.72 6.72 11.10
C LYS A 81 -15.45 6.55 9.60
N LEU A 82 -14.55 5.66 9.23
CA LEU A 82 -14.26 5.31 7.85
C LEU A 82 -15.34 4.34 7.33
N GLY A 83 -16.38 4.88 6.69
CA GLY A 83 -17.54 4.10 6.26
C GLY A 83 -17.36 3.31 4.95
N ASN A 84 -16.30 3.59 4.19
CA ASN A 84 -16.02 3.00 2.88
C ASN A 84 -14.98 1.86 2.94
N VAL A 85 -14.67 1.35 4.13
CA VAL A 85 -13.54 0.45 4.37
C VAL A 85 -14.00 -0.98 4.62
N ARG A 86 -13.34 -1.94 3.96
CA ARG A 86 -13.43 -3.38 4.23
C ARG A 86 -12.11 -3.90 4.77
N VAL A 87 -12.15 -4.73 5.83
CA VAL A 87 -10.98 -5.39 6.42
C VAL A 87 -11.03 -6.87 6.12
N GLU A 88 -10.03 -7.36 5.39
CA GLU A 88 -9.84 -8.76 5.04
C GLU A 88 -8.67 -9.35 5.83
N ASN A 89 -8.89 -10.50 6.45
CA ASN A 89 -7.81 -11.28 7.05
C ASN A 89 -7.31 -12.30 6.04
N GLY A 90 -6.11 -12.09 5.52
CA GLY A 90 -5.53 -12.94 4.49
C GLY A 90 -4.14 -12.50 4.06
N ASN A 91 -3.53 -13.28 3.18
CA ASN A 91 -2.26 -12.94 2.56
C ASN A 91 -2.51 -11.94 1.40
N GLY A 92 -1.74 -10.83 1.37
CA GLY A 92 -1.89 -9.81 0.32
C GLY A 92 -1.59 -10.32 -1.08
N ILE A 93 -0.67 -11.27 -1.24
CA ILE A 93 -0.36 -11.85 -2.57
C ILE A 93 -1.48 -12.76 -3.05
N ASP A 94 -2.12 -13.53 -2.15
CA ASP A 94 -3.28 -14.34 -2.50
C ASP A 94 -4.46 -13.43 -2.89
N CYS A 95 -4.65 -12.33 -2.17
CA CYS A 95 -5.63 -11.30 -2.53
C CYS A 95 -5.31 -10.69 -3.90
N LEU A 96 -4.05 -10.33 -4.18
CA LEU A 96 -3.61 -9.82 -5.49
C LEU A 96 -3.97 -10.78 -6.62
N GLN A 97 -3.80 -12.09 -6.43
CA GLN A 97 -4.13 -13.08 -7.45
C GLN A 97 -5.62 -13.13 -7.78
N GLN A 98 -6.47 -12.96 -6.78
CA GLN A 98 -7.93 -13.12 -6.87
C GLN A 98 -8.68 -11.82 -7.18
N MET A 99 -8.12 -10.65 -6.82
CA MET A 99 -8.78 -9.36 -7.00
C MET A 99 -8.92 -9.00 -8.49
N SER A 100 -9.95 -8.24 -8.80
CA SER A 100 -10.09 -7.51 -10.05
C SER A 100 -9.17 -6.26 -10.06
N HIS A 101 -9.26 -5.46 -11.12
CA HIS A 101 -8.54 -4.19 -11.22
C HIS A 101 -8.96 -3.19 -10.13
N SER A 102 -8.02 -2.38 -9.64
CA SER A 102 -8.23 -1.31 -8.66
C SER A 102 -7.61 0.00 -9.16
N THR A 103 -8.16 1.15 -8.76
CA THR A 103 -7.57 2.44 -9.10
C THR A 103 -6.18 2.59 -8.47
N MET A 104 -6.01 2.18 -7.22
CA MET A 104 -4.69 2.22 -6.57
C MET A 104 -4.46 0.96 -5.74
N ILE A 105 -3.25 0.40 -5.87
CA ILE A 105 -2.72 -0.58 -4.92
C ILE A 105 -1.65 0.10 -4.07
N TYR A 106 -1.73 -0.08 -2.75
CA TYR A 106 -0.70 0.32 -1.79
C TYR A 106 0.04 -0.91 -1.27
N LEU A 107 1.37 -0.80 -1.17
CA LEU A 107 2.25 -1.82 -0.57
C LEU A 107 3.32 -1.17 0.31
N ASP A 108 3.51 -1.73 1.51
CA ASP A 108 4.61 -1.44 2.45
C ASP A 108 5.29 -2.76 2.85
N PRO A 109 6.12 -3.35 1.97
CA PRO A 109 6.72 -4.64 2.24
C PRO A 109 7.69 -4.57 3.43
N ALA A 110 7.60 -5.56 4.31
CA ALA A 110 8.46 -5.64 5.47
C ALA A 110 9.93 -5.82 5.08
N ARG A 111 10.82 -5.04 5.71
CA ARG A 111 12.28 -5.07 5.50
C ARG A 111 12.96 -6.22 6.27
N ARG A 112 12.35 -7.36 6.34
CA ARG A 112 12.93 -8.53 6.99
C ARG A 112 12.72 -9.75 6.12
N ASP A 113 13.79 -10.54 5.99
CA ASP A 113 13.69 -11.83 5.34
C ASP A 113 12.82 -12.79 6.19
N GLU A 114 12.54 -13.96 5.65
CA GLU A 114 11.77 -15.02 6.33
C GLU A 114 12.37 -15.44 7.69
N HIS A 115 13.66 -15.12 7.91
CA HIS A 115 14.39 -15.39 9.15
C HIS A 115 14.45 -14.19 10.10
N GLY A 116 13.77 -13.08 9.77
CA GLY A 116 13.71 -11.87 10.59
C GLY A 116 14.96 -11.00 10.55
N ARG A 117 15.92 -11.23 9.61
CA ARG A 117 17.11 -10.40 9.43
C ARG A 117 16.77 -9.14 8.66
N LYS A 118 17.46 -8.03 8.97
CA LYS A 118 17.34 -6.78 8.22
C LYS A 118 17.91 -6.94 6.81
N THR A 119 17.18 -6.46 5.81
CA THR A 119 17.59 -6.49 4.41
C THR A 119 17.92 -5.09 3.90
N TYR A 120 18.71 -5.02 2.84
CA TYR A 120 19.12 -3.78 2.17
C TYR A 120 18.70 -3.77 0.70
N SER A 121 18.27 -4.90 0.14
CA SER A 121 17.75 -5.02 -1.21
C SER A 121 16.24 -5.16 -1.22
N ILE A 122 15.58 -4.64 -2.24
CA ILE A 122 14.13 -4.76 -2.44
C ILE A 122 13.72 -6.23 -2.66
N LYS A 123 14.62 -7.06 -3.21
CA LYS A 123 14.38 -8.49 -3.44
C LYS A 123 14.20 -9.29 -2.16
N ASP A 124 14.78 -8.81 -1.07
CA ASP A 124 14.73 -9.49 0.22
C ASP A 124 13.57 -9.02 1.10
N CYS A 125 12.76 -8.07 0.62
CA CYS A 125 11.57 -7.63 1.34
C CYS A 125 10.46 -8.70 1.28
N THR A 126 9.56 -8.65 2.25
CA THR A 126 8.39 -9.55 2.28
C THR A 126 7.10 -8.72 2.21
N PRO A 127 6.28 -8.90 1.17
CA PRO A 127 6.53 -9.71 -0.02
C PRO A 127 7.65 -9.16 -0.92
N ASN A 128 8.30 -10.05 -1.70
CA ASN A 128 9.28 -9.61 -2.69
C ASN A 128 8.55 -8.99 -3.90
N VAL A 129 8.52 -7.65 -3.92
CA VAL A 129 7.76 -6.89 -4.92
C VAL A 129 8.23 -7.18 -6.34
N THR A 130 9.53 -7.42 -6.56
CA THR A 130 10.08 -7.63 -7.91
C THR A 130 9.52 -8.88 -8.58
N GLN A 131 9.10 -9.88 -7.80
CA GLN A 131 8.47 -11.11 -8.32
C GLN A 131 7.03 -10.86 -8.78
N TYR A 132 6.36 -9.85 -8.24
CA TYR A 132 4.93 -9.60 -8.47
C TYR A 132 4.67 -8.31 -9.24
N ILE A 133 5.71 -7.57 -9.64
CA ILE A 133 5.57 -6.23 -10.23
C ILE A 133 4.69 -6.22 -11.48
N ASP A 134 4.86 -7.18 -12.38
CA ASP A 134 4.06 -7.26 -13.60
C ASP A 134 2.57 -7.50 -13.28
N ASN A 135 2.28 -8.36 -12.29
CA ASN A 135 0.90 -8.62 -11.85
C ASN A 135 0.28 -7.42 -11.14
N LEU A 136 1.07 -6.73 -10.31
CA LEU A 136 0.64 -5.50 -9.63
C LEU A 136 0.25 -4.42 -10.65
N LEU A 137 1.12 -4.16 -11.63
CA LEU A 137 0.90 -3.15 -12.67
C LEU A 137 -0.27 -3.49 -13.61
N LEU A 138 -0.56 -4.78 -13.83
CA LEU A 138 -1.73 -5.21 -14.60
C LEU A 138 -3.06 -4.99 -13.87
N LYS A 139 -3.02 -4.87 -12.54
CA LYS A 139 -4.21 -4.84 -11.69
C LYS A 139 -4.48 -3.47 -11.04
N CYS A 140 -3.72 -2.44 -11.41
CA CYS A 140 -4.01 -1.08 -10.93
C CYS A 140 -3.62 -0.01 -11.94
N ASP A 141 -4.26 1.16 -11.82
CA ASP A 141 -3.84 2.36 -12.54
C ASP A 141 -2.60 2.97 -11.87
N TYR A 142 -2.53 2.92 -10.54
CA TYR A 142 -1.42 3.40 -9.72
C TYR A 142 -0.96 2.36 -8.70
N LEU A 143 0.35 2.11 -8.68
CA LEU A 143 1.02 1.38 -7.60
C LEU A 143 1.76 2.39 -6.71
N LEU A 144 1.32 2.54 -5.46
CA LEU A 144 2.02 3.32 -4.44
C LEU A 144 2.82 2.37 -3.54
N LEU A 145 4.14 2.38 -3.71
CA LEU A 145 5.04 1.51 -2.98
C LEU A 145 5.82 2.32 -1.92
N LYS A 146 5.67 1.96 -0.65
CA LYS A 146 6.50 2.50 0.42
C LYS A 146 7.66 1.56 0.69
N LEU A 147 8.87 2.08 0.60
CA LEU A 147 10.09 1.35 0.92
C LEU A 147 10.80 1.99 2.13
N SER A 148 11.58 1.18 2.82
CA SER A 148 12.43 1.69 3.90
C SER A 148 13.49 2.66 3.35
N PRO A 149 13.77 3.79 4.04
CA PRO A 149 14.83 4.71 3.63
C PRO A 149 16.24 4.11 3.74
N MET A 150 16.37 2.90 4.29
CA MET A 150 17.64 2.17 4.35
C MET A 150 17.93 1.34 3.09
N LEU A 151 16.96 1.22 2.17
CA LEU A 151 17.17 0.58 0.87
C LEU A 151 17.82 1.59 -0.08
N ASP A 152 18.68 1.09 -0.98
CA ASP A 152 19.19 1.92 -2.07
C ASP A 152 18.08 2.18 -3.07
N TRP A 153 17.62 3.43 -3.15
CA TRP A 153 16.52 3.78 -4.03
C TRP A 153 16.90 3.71 -5.51
N HIS A 154 18.19 3.88 -5.87
CA HIS A 154 18.64 3.72 -7.25
C HIS A 154 18.52 2.26 -7.68
N GLU A 155 19.02 1.32 -6.83
CA GLU A 155 18.87 -0.11 -7.08
C GLU A 155 17.38 -0.48 -7.18
N ALA A 156 16.53 0.05 -6.28
CA ALA A 156 15.11 -0.22 -6.31
C ALA A 156 14.43 0.26 -7.61
N VAL A 157 14.80 1.43 -8.13
CA VAL A 157 14.28 1.97 -9.39
C VAL A 157 14.75 1.13 -10.58
N ASP A 158 16.00 0.68 -10.59
CA ASP A 158 16.55 -0.15 -11.67
C ASP A 158 15.88 -1.54 -11.73
N GLU A 159 15.44 -2.06 -10.57
CA GLU A 159 14.79 -3.36 -10.46
C GLU A 159 13.27 -3.33 -10.66
N LEU A 160 12.65 -2.17 -10.45
CA LEU A 160 11.21 -1.97 -10.62
C LEU A 160 10.91 -1.43 -12.02
N LYS A 161 9.89 -2.00 -12.66
CA LYS A 161 9.38 -1.49 -13.94
C LYS A 161 8.39 -0.36 -13.71
N GLY A 162 8.35 0.60 -14.63
CA GLY A 162 7.29 1.61 -14.68
C GLY A 162 7.32 2.64 -13.56
N VAL A 163 8.46 2.85 -12.89
CA VAL A 163 8.61 3.91 -11.88
C VAL A 163 8.51 5.27 -12.55
N ILE A 164 7.56 6.09 -12.11
CA ILE A 164 7.32 7.45 -12.65
C ILE A 164 7.76 8.53 -11.67
N GLU A 165 7.69 8.27 -10.37
CA GLU A 165 8.10 9.22 -9.33
C GLU A 165 8.79 8.50 -8.18
N VAL A 166 9.78 9.16 -7.57
CA VAL A 166 10.43 8.73 -6.31
C VAL A 166 10.38 9.88 -5.32
N HIS A 167 9.90 9.61 -4.13
CA HIS A 167 9.78 10.58 -3.03
C HIS A 167 10.59 10.10 -1.84
N ILE A 168 11.54 10.92 -1.39
CA ILE A 168 12.34 10.69 -0.19
C ILE A 168 11.79 11.61 0.91
N VAL A 169 11.25 11.01 1.98
CA VAL A 169 10.48 11.72 3.03
C VAL A 169 11.04 11.45 4.42
#